data_45a4681c006f09208f1eb16f063c6500
#
_entry.id   45a4681c006f09208f1eb16f063c6500
#
_cell.length_a   1.000
_cell.length_b   1.000
_cell.length_c   1.000
_cell.angle_alpha   90.00
_cell.angle_beta   90.00
_cell.angle_gamma   90.00
#
_symmetry.space_group_name_H-M   'P 1'
#
loop_
_entity.id
_entity.type
_entity.pdbx_description
1 polymer ?
#
loop_
_entity_poly.entity_id
_entity_poly.type
_entity_poly.pdbx_seq_one_letter_code
_entity_poly.pdbx_strand_id
1 'polypeptide(L)'
;MTMSASAAAPTWHRLSLLLLPALVTIAVPDWMYSLTHAIDAWVYHGFFHHLETYASTMFPPTYYGTRLAWIVPGYVAYHVFSPVAAAVILHLTFYCTAVWSLYSIVRRIAGSSAALFSAVAFGLYLPAIRALGWDYVDGAVIAYTLLTLALLMAGLEANRRWLTLASGVAAGAMLHSNIGAAFMFPSILIWFPPDRAGLVERGLQPARPWRSLAMQLLWWGGGIVACTASLSIVSVSAGGNWDFFMPSFRWMIQQRLVNPWDVTGFSWIAMAPWFFLPAAVFVASLVAWLLPQGRRSLTAGRQRAIAALVLCSVIFAVWDWAGNGALLYTYYYTSWLLPWSFIAIGAVLAGTATRANLDVGMVLVCALAMAFSLVWPASVRLPLGGLAGLALTIAMMACAAVIRQPMPRRVVIVAALISLHGWLSATTDFGPYPDRADGFQVINRGVGIVDRYITADQPRFLLTPPQKLGHYVQGLTSIYLWGYTIASDKFPEVRPEQARQIRAGTRVVVIAEQENAAAPFDQVFAPYGLSGRVMGSEQLTTRHGPLYLTFLEALEVPPADASQSADSQTASPTPDRP
;
A
#
# COMPACT_ATOMS: atom_id res chain seq x y z
N MET A 1 10.38 10.91 39.50
CA MET A 1 9.62 9.65 39.37
C MET A 1 10.28 8.81 38.30
N THR A 2 11.22 7.97 38.66
CA THR A 2 11.93 7.04 37.76
C THR A 2 10.93 5.98 37.30
N MET A 3 10.45 6.06 36.10
CA MET A 3 9.66 4.98 35.49
C MET A 3 10.57 3.75 35.35
N SER A 4 10.40 2.78 36.24
CA SER A 4 11.01 1.46 36.07
C SER A 4 10.59 0.88 34.74
N ALA A 5 11.50 0.86 33.78
CA ALA A 5 11.28 0.39 32.39
C ALA A 5 11.03 -1.13 32.31
N SER A 6 10.96 -1.85 33.43
CA SER A 6 10.99 -3.31 33.47
C SER A 6 9.66 -3.97 33.85
N ALA A 7 8.61 -3.23 34.15
CA ALA A 7 7.32 -3.86 34.41
C ALA A 7 6.82 -4.55 33.12
N ALA A 8 6.63 -5.87 33.18
CA ALA A 8 6.04 -6.63 32.08
C ALA A 8 4.71 -6.01 31.68
N ALA A 9 4.40 -6.03 30.37
CA ALA A 9 3.10 -5.56 29.88
C ALA A 9 1.99 -6.34 30.61
N PRO A 10 0.95 -5.67 31.13
CA PRO A 10 -0.18 -6.37 31.75
C PRO A 10 -0.76 -7.42 30.79
N THR A 11 -1.13 -8.56 31.31
CA THR A 11 -1.62 -9.69 30.48
C THR A 11 -2.81 -9.28 29.63
N TRP A 12 -3.71 -8.44 30.15
CA TRP A 12 -4.87 -7.96 29.40
C TRP A 12 -4.51 -7.05 28.22
N HIS A 13 -3.38 -6.30 28.26
CA HIS A 13 -2.89 -5.56 27.10
C HIS A 13 -2.52 -6.50 25.96
N ARG A 14 -1.79 -7.58 26.30
CA ARG A 14 -1.42 -8.59 25.28
C ARG A 14 -2.65 -9.24 24.69
N LEU A 15 -3.62 -9.60 25.55
CA LEU A 15 -4.87 -10.20 25.09
C LEU A 15 -5.66 -9.25 24.18
N SER A 16 -5.77 -7.97 24.55
CA SER A 16 -6.42 -6.95 23.70
C SER A 16 -5.78 -6.83 22.32
N LEU A 17 -4.44 -6.82 22.26
CA LEU A 17 -3.72 -6.73 20.98
C LEU A 17 -3.83 -8.02 20.15
N LEU A 18 -3.93 -9.19 20.79
CA LEU A 18 -4.16 -10.47 20.09
C LEU A 18 -5.58 -10.58 19.54
N LEU A 19 -6.57 -10.03 20.23
CA LEU A 19 -7.96 -10.04 19.78
C LEU A 19 -8.25 -8.98 18.71
N LEU A 20 -7.41 -7.97 18.59
CA LEU A 20 -7.63 -6.84 17.69
C LEU A 20 -7.78 -7.24 16.21
N PRO A 21 -6.93 -8.13 15.63
CA PRO A 21 -7.12 -8.59 14.25
C PRO A 21 -8.46 -9.29 14.04
N ALA A 22 -8.91 -10.08 15.01
CA ALA A 22 -10.20 -10.75 14.93
C ALA A 22 -11.36 -9.75 14.94
N LEU A 23 -11.31 -8.74 15.81
CA LEU A 23 -12.29 -7.65 15.83
C LEU A 23 -12.33 -6.87 14.50
N VAL A 24 -11.17 -6.58 13.92
CA VAL A 24 -11.09 -5.93 12.61
C VAL A 24 -11.70 -6.80 11.52
N THR A 25 -11.42 -8.10 11.51
CA THR A 25 -11.96 -9.03 10.52
C THR A 25 -13.47 -9.19 10.65
N ILE A 26 -14.02 -9.14 11.87
CA ILE A 26 -15.48 -9.15 12.08
C ILE A 26 -16.11 -7.83 11.60
N ALA A 27 -15.47 -6.70 11.88
CA ALA A 27 -15.99 -5.37 11.52
C ALA A 27 -15.85 -5.05 10.02
N VAL A 28 -14.79 -5.53 9.38
CA VAL A 28 -14.44 -5.29 7.97
C VAL A 28 -13.97 -6.61 7.35
N PRO A 29 -14.87 -7.55 7.03
CA PRO A 29 -14.52 -8.93 6.62
C PRO A 29 -13.54 -8.98 5.44
N ASP A 30 -13.66 -8.05 4.51
CA ASP A 30 -12.92 -8.06 3.25
C ASP A 30 -11.65 -7.19 3.28
N TRP A 31 -11.19 -6.76 4.47
CA TRP A 31 -10.06 -5.83 4.58
C TRP A 31 -8.73 -6.39 4.04
N MET A 32 -8.58 -7.70 4.00
CA MET A 32 -7.36 -8.40 3.54
C MET A 32 -7.33 -8.71 2.04
N TYR A 33 -8.30 -8.19 1.28
CA TYR A 33 -8.37 -8.44 -0.15
C TYR A 33 -8.30 -7.14 -0.93
N SER A 34 -7.53 -7.17 -2.02
CA SER A 34 -7.40 -6.04 -2.93
C SER A 34 -8.68 -5.78 -3.69
N LEU A 35 -8.90 -4.50 -4.04
CA LEU A 35 -9.97 -4.11 -4.93
C LEU A 35 -9.73 -4.67 -6.33
N THR A 36 -10.77 -5.17 -6.98
CA THR A 36 -10.68 -5.76 -8.33
C THR A 36 -10.15 -4.79 -9.38
N HIS A 37 -10.35 -3.48 -9.20
CA HIS A 37 -9.86 -2.42 -10.08
C HIS A 37 -8.52 -1.79 -9.63
N ALA A 38 -7.92 -2.27 -8.55
CA ALA A 38 -6.63 -1.78 -8.06
C ALA A 38 -5.48 -2.41 -8.85
N ILE A 39 -5.20 -1.88 -10.01
CA ILE A 39 -4.24 -2.37 -10.99
C ILE A 39 -2.90 -2.77 -10.36
N ASP A 40 -2.27 -1.85 -9.62
CA ASP A 40 -0.96 -2.07 -9.03
C ASP A 40 -0.92 -3.26 -8.06
N ALA A 41 -2.00 -3.48 -7.31
CA ALA A 41 -2.12 -4.61 -6.41
C ALA A 41 -2.07 -5.94 -7.18
N TRP A 42 -2.79 -6.03 -8.31
CA TRP A 42 -2.80 -7.22 -9.15
C TRP A 42 -1.49 -7.45 -9.90
N VAL A 43 -0.75 -6.39 -10.22
CA VAL A 43 0.62 -6.54 -10.73
C VAL A 43 1.51 -7.25 -9.70
N TYR A 44 1.42 -6.89 -8.41
CA TYR A 44 2.17 -7.63 -7.37
C TYR A 44 1.69 -9.06 -7.20
N HIS A 45 0.39 -9.32 -7.33
CA HIS A 45 -0.12 -10.69 -7.41
C HIS A 45 0.55 -11.49 -8.51
N GLY A 46 0.79 -10.88 -9.67
CA GLY A 46 1.55 -11.50 -10.75
C GLY A 46 2.94 -11.93 -10.29
N PHE A 47 3.66 -11.09 -9.56
CA PHE A 47 4.94 -11.48 -8.97
C PHE A 47 4.81 -12.55 -7.89
N PHE A 48 3.72 -12.59 -7.13
CA PHE A 48 3.49 -13.64 -6.14
C PHE A 48 3.28 -15.02 -6.78
N HIS A 49 2.71 -15.08 -7.97
CA HIS A 49 2.53 -16.32 -8.73
C HIS A 49 3.73 -16.69 -9.60
N HIS A 50 4.40 -15.70 -10.22
CA HIS A 50 5.33 -15.90 -11.33
C HIS A 50 6.64 -15.11 -11.17
N LEU A 51 7.20 -15.04 -9.95
CA LEU A 51 8.40 -14.23 -9.68
C LEU A 51 9.54 -14.53 -10.65
N GLU A 52 9.84 -15.80 -10.89
CA GLU A 52 10.98 -16.24 -11.72
C GLU A 52 10.80 -15.79 -13.17
N THR A 53 9.59 -15.95 -13.72
CA THR A 53 9.27 -15.50 -15.06
C THR A 53 9.37 -13.98 -15.16
N TYR A 54 8.81 -13.26 -14.19
CA TYR A 54 8.74 -11.80 -14.25
C TYR A 54 10.08 -11.13 -13.97
N ALA A 55 10.89 -11.70 -13.09
CA ALA A 55 12.23 -11.19 -12.84
C ALA A 55 13.16 -11.37 -14.03
N SER A 56 13.02 -12.50 -14.78
CA SER A 56 13.94 -12.87 -15.87
C SER A 56 13.56 -12.28 -17.22
N THR A 57 12.26 -12.24 -17.56
CA THR A 57 11.82 -11.97 -18.94
C THR A 57 10.89 -10.78 -19.12
N MET A 58 9.97 -10.57 -18.18
CA MET A 58 8.84 -9.67 -18.42
C MET A 58 9.02 -8.26 -17.86
N PHE A 59 9.82 -8.11 -16.80
CA PHE A 59 10.08 -6.82 -16.18
C PHE A 59 11.57 -6.55 -15.99
N PRO A 60 12.35 -6.63 -17.00
CA PRO A 60 13.67 -6.13 -16.86
C PRO A 60 13.57 -4.70 -16.54
N PRO A 61 13.53 -3.75 -16.45
CA PRO A 61 13.80 -2.50 -15.77
C PRO A 61 12.55 -1.78 -15.22
N THR A 62 11.46 -2.40 -14.84
CA THR A 62 10.36 -1.67 -14.21
C THR A 62 10.54 -1.51 -12.70
N TYR A 63 9.95 -0.45 -12.15
CA TYR A 63 10.02 -0.20 -10.71
C TYR A 63 9.23 -1.22 -9.87
N TYR A 64 8.27 -1.94 -10.43
CA TYR A 64 7.51 -2.96 -9.70
C TYR A 64 8.39 -4.09 -9.20
N GLY A 65 9.21 -4.68 -10.07
CA GLY A 65 10.11 -5.79 -9.73
C GLY A 65 11.20 -5.43 -8.72
N THR A 66 11.40 -4.15 -8.43
CA THR A 66 12.40 -3.70 -7.44
C THR A 66 11.92 -3.80 -5.99
N ARG A 67 10.63 -4.08 -5.78
CA ARG A 67 10.00 -4.07 -4.45
C ARG A 67 10.06 -5.45 -3.78
N LEU A 68 11.23 -6.08 -3.85
CA LEU A 68 11.43 -7.47 -3.42
C LEU A 68 11.12 -7.72 -1.94
N ALA A 69 11.29 -6.73 -1.07
CA ALA A 69 10.93 -6.90 0.34
C ALA A 69 9.42 -7.03 0.60
N TRP A 70 8.59 -6.63 -0.37
CA TRP A 70 7.17 -6.92 -0.42
C TRP A 70 6.86 -8.19 -1.23
N ILE A 71 7.51 -8.35 -2.39
CA ILE A 71 7.25 -9.45 -3.32
C ILE A 71 7.63 -10.80 -2.72
N VAL A 72 8.82 -10.91 -2.11
CA VAL A 72 9.34 -12.20 -1.61
C VAL A 72 8.45 -12.82 -0.53
N PRO A 73 7.99 -12.08 0.51
CA PRO A 73 7.02 -12.63 1.46
C PRO A 73 5.73 -13.10 0.80
N GLY A 74 5.20 -12.33 -0.17
CA GLY A 74 4.02 -12.71 -0.95
C GLY A 74 4.26 -13.97 -1.77
N TYR A 75 5.35 -14.04 -2.54
CA TYR A 75 5.75 -15.22 -3.31
C TYR A 75 5.82 -16.47 -2.45
N VAL A 76 6.52 -16.41 -1.31
CA VAL A 76 6.61 -17.54 -0.37
C VAL A 76 5.23 -17.94 0.15
N ALA A 77 4.40 -16.98 0.56
CA ALA A 77 3.06 -17.28 1.07
C ALA A 77 2.18 -17.97 0.02
N TYR A 78 2.21 -17.50 -1.23
CA TYR A 78 1.38 -18.04 -2.32
C TYR A 78 1.86 -19.40 -2.83
N HIS A 79 3.14 -19.76 -2.62
CA HIS A 79 3.66 -21.09 -2.93
C HIS A 79 3.41 -22.12 -1.84
N VAL A 80 3.23 -21.67 -0.58
CA VAL A 80 3.01 -22.57 0.56
C VAL A 80 1.52 -22.77 0.84
N PHE A 81 0.70 -21.74 0.60
CA PHE A 81 -0.72 -21.74 0.97
C PHE A 81 -1.60 -21.48 -0.26
N SER A 82 -2.88 -21.80 -0.15
CA SER A 82 -3.86 -21.35 -1.16
C SER A 82 -3.89 -19.80 -1.22
N PRO A 83 -4.23 -19.19 -2.37
CA PRO A 83 -4.21 -17.73 -2.52
C PRO A 83 -4.96 -16.97 -1.42
N VAL A 84 -6.13 -17.47 -1.00
CA VAL A 84 -6.93 -16.87 0.09
C VAL A 84 -6.18 -16.95 1.42
N ALA A 85 -5.63 -18.12 1.77
CA ALA A 85 -4.88 -18.29 3.01
C ALA A 85 -3.57 -17.49 2.99
N ALA A 86 -2.90 -17.41 1.84
CA ALA A 86 -1.70 -16.63 1.64
C ALA A 86 -1.95 -15.14 1.90
N ALA A 87 -3.00 -14.56 1.30
CA ALA A 87 -3.39 -13.18 1.53
C ALA A 87 -3.66 -12.92 3.02
N VAL A 88 -4.46 -13.78 3.66
CA VAL A 88 -4.78 -13.65 5.09
C VAL A 88 -3.51 -13.68 5.96
N ILE A 89 -2.65 -14.66 5.76
CA ILE A 89 -1.41 -14.83 6.54
C ILE A 89 -0.47 -13.63 6.32
N LEU A 90 -0.31 -13.19 5.09
CA LEU A 90 0.56 -12.07 4.72
C LEU A 90 0.11 -10.78 5.41
N HIS A 91 -1.15 -10.41 5.23
CA HIS A 91 -1.69 -9.17 5.78
C HIS A 91 -1.80 -9.18 7.30
N LEU A 92 -2.20 -10.31 7.91
CA LEU A 92 -2.17 -10.45 9.38
C LEU A 92 -0.76 -10.32 9.93
N THR A 93 0.25 -10.85 9.25
CA THR A 93 1.66 -10.73 9.67
C THR A 93 2.10 -9.26 9.71
N PHE A 94 1.84 -8.50 8.65
CA PHE A 94 2.16 -7.07 8.61
C PHE A 94 1.35 -6.27 9.62
N TYR A 95 0.05 -6.55 9.74
CA TYR A 95 -0.82 -5.90 10.71
C TYR A 95 -0.34 -6.13 12.15
N CYS A 96 -0.12 -7.37 12.55
CA CYS A 96 0.37 -7.70 13.88
C CYS A 96 1.74 -7.08 14.14
N THR A 97 2.65 -7.15 13.17
CA THR A 97 3.98 -6.51 13.27
C THR A 97 3.86 -5.02 13.52
N ALA A 98 2.99 -4.32 12.79
CA ALA A 98 2.79 -2.89 12.96
C ALA A 98 2.20 -2.56 14.34
N VAL A 99 1.11 -3.23 14.75
CA VAL A 99 0.42 -2.97 16.02
C VAL A 99 1.32 -3.25 17.24
N TRP A 100 2.00 -4.40 17.25
CA TRP A 100 2.89 -4.77 18.35
C TRP A 100 4.14 -3.89 18.43
N SER A 101 4.70 -3.52 17.28
CA SER A 101 5.83 -2.60 17.21
C SER A 101 5.45 -1.21 17.74
N LEU A 102 4.30 -0.68 17.32
CA LEU A 102 3.78 0.60 17.81
C LEU A 102 3.55 0.57 19.32
N TYR A 103 2.90 -0.48 19.85
CA TYR A 103 2.76 -0.68 21.28
C TYR A 103 4.11 -0.65 22.00
N SER A 104 5.09 -1.37 21.45
CA SER A 104 6.44 -1.48 22.03
C SER A 104 7.16 -0.12 22.07
N ILE A 105 7.06 0.66 21.02
CA ILE A 105 7.65 2.01 20.90
C ILE A 105 7.00 2.95 21.92
N VAL A 106 5.67 3.09 21.86
CA VAL A 106 4.94 4.04 22.70
C VAL A 106 5.05 3.67 24.18
N ARG A 107 5.10 2.38 24.53
CA ARG A 107 5.32 1.95 25.91
C ARG A 107 6.64 2.47 26.49
N ARG A 108 7.70 2.52 25.69
CA ARG A 108 9.00 3.01 26.11
C ARG A 108 9.03 4.52 26.34
N ILE A 109 8.28 5.27 25.56
CA ILE A 109 8.32 6.74 25.61
C ILE A 109 7.22 7.36 26.46
N ALA A 110 6.08 6.67 26.61
CA ALA A 110 4.85 7.24 27.13
C ALA A 110 4.12 6.36 28.17
N GLY A 111 4.59 5.13 28.38
CA GLY A 111 4.00 4.18 29.33
C GLY A 111 2.93 3.27 28.72
N SER A 112 2.49 2.27 29.49
CA SER A 112 1.69 1.15 29.00
C SER A 112 0.27 1.54 28.57
N SER A 113 -0.40 2.46 29.28
CA SER A 113 -1.77 2.89 28.94
C SER A 113 -1.83 3.70 27.64
N ALA A 114 -0.89 4.65 27.46
CA ALA A 114 -0.77 5.41 26.22
C ALA A 114 -0.41 4.50 25.04
N ALA A 115 0.43 3.49 25.28
CA ALA A 115 0.80 2.50 24.29
C ALA A 115 -0.38 1.66 23.83
N LEU A 116 -1.17 1.14 24.77
CA LEU A 116 -2.35 0.37 24.43
C LEU A 116 -3.34 1.21 23.63
N PHE A 117 -3.63 2.42 24.09
CA PHE A 117 -4.52 3.33 23.36
C PHE A 117 -4.01 3.58 21.94
N SER A 118 -2.74 3.96 21.77
CA SER A 118 -2.16 4.26 20.46
C SER A 118 -2.20 3.06 19.52
N ALA A 119 -1.87 1.88 20.02
CA ALA A 119 -1.86 0.65 19.22
C ALA A 119 -3.27 0.19 18.82
N VAL A 120 -4.23 0.25 19.76
CA VAL A 120 -5.64 -0.08 19.47
C VAL A 120 -6.24 0.95 18.51
N ALA A 121 -6.01 2.25 18.75
CA ALA A 121 -6.49 3.30 17.88
C ALA A 121 -5.94 3.18 16.46
N PHE A 122 -4.64 2.89 16.31
CA PHE A 122 -4.03 2.61 15.00
C PHE A 122 -4.64 1.36 14.35
N GLY A 123 -4.78 0.27 15.09
CA GLY A 123 -5.29 -0.99 14.57
C GLY A 123 -6.77 -0.92 14.17
N LEU A 124 -7.57 -0.03 14.77
CA LEU A 124 -8.97 0.23 14.41
C LEU A 124 -9.13 1.39 13.42
N TYR A 125 -8.04 2.08 13.07
CA TYR A 125 -8.09 3.21 12.14
C TYR A 125 -8.21 2.73 10.71
N LEU A 126 -9.34 3.01 10.06
CA LEU A 126 -9.67 2.46 8.74
C LEU A 126 -8.60 2.72 7.67
N PRO A 127 -7.98 3.91 7.54
CA PRO A 127 -6.88 4.10 6.59
C PRO A 127 -5.66 3.20 6.86
N ALA A 128 -5.35 2.91 8.14
CA ALA A 128 -4.27 1.99 8.49
C ALA A 128 -4.63 0.53 8.15
N ILE A 129 -5.87 0.12 8.47
CA ILE A 129 -6.38 -1.21 8.11
C ILE A 129 -6.29 -1.43 6.61
N ARG A 130 -6.66 -0.44 5.81
CA ARG A 130 -6.62 -0.52 4.35
C ARG A 130 -5.23 -0.54 3.78
N ALA A 131 -4.34 0.32 4.30
CA ALA A 131 -2.94 0.33 3.88
C ALA A 131 -2.24 -1.00 4.19
N LEU A 132 -2.65 -1.68 5.28
CA LEU A 132 -2.10 -2.97 5.69
C LEU A 132 -2.78 -4.18 5.01
N GLY A 133 -3.97 -3.99 4.45
CA GLY A 133 -4.82 -5.10 4.00
C GLY A 133 -4.94 -5.25 2.47
N TRP A 134 -4.35 -4.38 1.67
CA TRP A 134 -4.35 -4.56 0.22
C TRP A 134 -2.97 -4.97 -0.30
N ASP A 135 -2.93 -5.64 -1.43
CA ASP A 135 -1.69 -6.19 -1.99
C ASP A 135 -0.82 -5.11 -2.63
N TYR A 136 -0.46 -4.11 -1.82
CA TYR A 136 0.44 -3.04 -2.21
C TYR A 136 1.48 -2.76 -1.11
N VAL A 137 2.51 -2.05 -1.45
CA VAL A 137 3.72 -1.89 -0.63
C VAL A 137 3.54 -1.11 0.67
N ASP A 138 2.44 -0.38 0.81
CA ASP A 138 2.24 0.54 1.94
C ASP A 138 2.20 -0.19 3.27
N GLY A 139 1.50 -1.32 3.31
CA GLY A 139 1.43 -2.15 4.50
C GLY A 139 2.80 -2.63 4.95
N ALA A 140 3.63 -3.05 4.00
CA ALA A 140 5.01 -3.45 4.26
C ALA A 140 5.86 -2.28 4.75
N VAL A 141 5.79 -1.12 4.10
CA VAL A 141 6.52 0.10 4.52
C VAL A 141 6.13 0.51 5.94
N ILE A 142 4.83 0.53 6.27
CA ILE A 142 4.33 0.87 7.61
C ILE A 142 4.86 -0.12 8.66
N ALA A 143 4.71 -1.42 8.40
CA ALA A 143 5.11 -2.46 9.32
C ALA A 143 6.63 -2.47 9.55
N TYR A 144 7.42 -2.37 8.50
CA TYR A 144 8.87 -2.32 8.59
C TYR A 144 9.38 -1.03 9.24
N THR A 145 8.73 0.13 9.02
CA THR A 145 9.05 1.38 9.72
C THR A 145 8.91 1.20 11.23
N LEU A 146 7.76 0.69 11.67
CA LEU A 146 7.49 0.46 13.09
C LEU A 146 8.41 -0.61 13.68
N LEU A 147 8.66 -1.70 12.95
CA LEU A 147 9.59 -2.74 13.37
C LEU A 147 11.02 -2.21 13.51
N THR A 148 11.48 -1.41 12.55
CA THR A 148 12.78 -0.74 12.59
C THR A 148 12.94 0.06 13.88
N LEU A 149 11.97 0.92 14.21
CA LEU A 149 12.00 1.74 15.42
C LEU A 149 11.92 0.89 16.70
N ALA A 150 11.06 -0.11 16.75
CA ALA A 150 10.92 -0.98 17.90
C ALA A 150 12.20 -1.74 18.23
N LEU A 151 12.85 -2.31 17.20
CA LEU A 151 14.12 -3.03 17.33
C LEU A 151 15.28 -2.09 17.65
N LEU A 152 15.33 -0.90 17.00
CA LEU A 152 16.34 0.11 17.28
C LEU A 152 16.29 0.53 18.76
N MET A 153 15.13 0.94 19.24
CA MET A 153 14.97 1.35 20.63
C MET A 153 15.32 0.22 21.61
N ALA A 154 14.88 -1.01 21.33
CA ALA A 154 15.23 -2.16 22.14
C ALA A 154 16.74 -2.44 22.14
N GLY A 155 17.39 -2.30 20.98
CA GLY A 155 18.84 -2.47 20.83
C GLY A 155 19.64 -1.43 21.57
N LEU A 156 19.23 -0.17 21.49
CA LEU A 156 19.87 0.96 22.18
C LEU A 156 19.72 0.84 23.71
N GLU A 157 18.52 0.51 24.19
CA GLU A 157 18.25 0.35 25.63
C GLU A 157 18.99 -0.83 26.24
N ALA A 158 18.99 -1.97 25.58
CA ALA A 158 19.64 -3.19 26.05
C ALA A 158 21.14 -3.27 25.69
N ASN A 159 21.66 -2.30 24.93
CA ASN A 159 23.02 -2.30 24.36
C ASN A 159 23.32 -3.61 23.58
N ARG A 160 22.32 -4.12 22.85
CA ARG A 160 22.43 -5.38 22.07
C ARG A 160 22.62 -5.08 20.60
N ARG A 161 23.83 -5.27 20.11
CA ARG A 161 24.22 -5.02 18.70
C ARG A 161 23.38 -5.79 17.68
N TRP A 162 23.00 -7.04 17.99
CA TRP A 162 22.18 -7.85 17.08
C TRP A 162 20.78 -7.26 16.88
N LEU A 163 20.18 -6.61 17.88
CA LEU A 163 18.90 -5.90 17.72
C LEU A 163 19.07 -4.66 16.84
N THR A 164 20.19 -3.96 16.96
CA THR A 164 20.50 -2.82 16.08
C THR A 164 20.73 -3.28 14.63
N LEU A 165 21.42 -4.43 14.45
CA LEU A 165 21.55 -5.07 13.14
C LEU A 165 20.18 -5.47 12.57
N ALA A 166 19.34 -6.14 13.37
CA ALA A 166 17.98 -6.53 12.95
C ALA A 166 17.10 -5.32 12.61
N SER A 167 17.25 -4.20 13.35
CA SER A 167 16.63 -2.93 12.98
C SER A 167 17.12 -2.44 11.61
N GLY A 168 18.40 -2.58 11.31
CA GLY A 168 18.96 -2.27 10.01
C GLY A 168 18.39 -3.16 8.89
N VAL A 169 18.21 -4.46 9.15
CA VAL A 169 17.55 -5.38 8.20
C VAL A 169 16.11 -4.92 7.94
N ALA A 170 15.36 -4.57 8.97
CA ALA A 170 13.99 -4.06 8.82
C ALA A 170 13.97 -2.71 8.06
N ALA A 171 14.95 -1.83 8.28
CA ALA A 171 15.10 -0.58 7.53
C ALA A 171 15.45 -0.83 6.05
N GLY A 172 16.27 -1.83 5.76
CA GLY A 172 16.55 -2.30 4.41
C GLY A 172 15.28 -2.85 3.74
N ALA A 173 14.50 -3.65 4.47
CA ALA A 173 13.22 -4.17 3.96
C ALA A 173 12.20 -3.04 3.70
N MET A 174 12.12 -2.03 4.57
CA MET A 174 11.33 -0.81 4.35
C MET A 174 11.74 -0.12 3.04
N LEU A 175 13.04 0.10 2.84
CA LEU A 175 13.61 0.74 1.65
C LEU A 175 13.30 -0.05 0.38
N HIS A 176 13.46 -1.38 0.42
CA HIS A 176 13.22 -2.27 -0.71
C HIS A 176 11.76 -2.70 -0.87
N SER A 177 10.86 -2.24 -0.02
CA SER A 177 9.42 -2.23 -0.29
C SER A 177 9.04 -1.04 -1.16
N ASN A 178 9.63 0.14 -0.91
CA ASN A 178 9.51 1.32 -1.77
C ASN A 178 10.68 2.26 -1.50
N ILE A 179 11.42 2.64 -2.55
CA ILE A 179 12.60 3.51 -2.45
C ILE A 179 12.27 4.88 -1.84
N GLY A 180 11.04 5.39 -2.04
CA GLY A 180 10.55 6.63 -1.43
C GLY A 180 10.52 6.59 0.10
N ALA A 181 10.52 5.40 0.71
CA ALA A 181 10.64 5.27 2.16
C ALA A 181 11.99 5.77 2.71
N ALA A 182 13.00 5.98 1.85
CA ALA A 182 14.26 6.63 2.23
C ALA A 182 14.05 8.01 2.85
N PHE A 183 12.99 8.73 2.46
CA PHE A 183 12.64 10.02 3.06
C PHE A 183 12.29 9.96 4.55
N MET A 184 12.00 8.77 5.08
CA MET A 184 11.77 8.56 6.52
C MET A 184 13.07 8.34 7.32
N PHE A 185 14.21 8.06 6.67
CA PHE A 185 15.48 7.81 7.38
C PHE A 185 15.91 8.96 8.30
N PRO A 186 15.82 10.25 7.91
CA PRO A 186 16.16 11.34 8.84
C PRO A 186 15.34 11.29 10.13
N SER A 187 14.06 10.91 10.06
CA SER A 187 13.19 10.76 11.22
C SER A 187 13.56 9.54 12.08
N ILE A 188 14.08 8.48 11.48
CA ILE A 188 14.62 7.32 12.20
C ILE A 188 15.94 7.70 12.89
N LEU A 189 16.80 8.46 12.23
CA LEU A 189 18.11 8.85 12.76
C LEU A 189 18.02 9.71 14.04
N ILE A 190 16.92 10.43 14.26
CA ILE A 190 16.67 11.20 15.49
C ILE A 190 16.71 10.31 16.75
N TRP A 191 16.45 9.00 16.60
CA TRP A 191 16.39 8.07 17.74
C TRP A 191 17.75 7.53 18.18
N PHE A 192 18.81 7.66 17.39
CA PHE A 192 20.15 7.15 17.70
C PHE A 192 20.86 7.85 18.87
N PRO A 193 20.79 9.17 19.03
CA PRO A 193 21.47 9.79 20.15
C PRO A 193 20.94 9.23 21.47
N PRO A 194 21.82 8.72 22.36
CA PRO A 194 21.38 8.19 23.64
C PRO A 194 20.71 9.30 24.46
N ASP A 195 19.70 8.93 25.23
CA ASP A 195 19.14 9.83 26.24
C ASP A 195 20.19 10.05 27.35
N ARG A 196 20.93 11.15 27.25
CA ARG A 196 22.01 11.48 28.21
C ARG A 196 21.49 11.56 29.65
N ALA A 197 20.29 12.09 29.87
CA ALA A 197 19.70 12.18 31.18
C ALA A 197 19.44 10.79 31.77
N GLY A 198 18.85 9.88 31.01
CA GLY A 198 18.61 8.51 31.44
C GLY A 198 19.87 7.67 31.59
N LEU A 199 20.95 7.99 30.86
CA LEU A 199 22.24 7.32 31.04
C LEU A 199 22.95 7.80 32.31
N VAL A 200 22.91 9.09 32.60
CA VAL A 200 23.48 9.68 33.84
C VAL A 200 22.77 9.16 35.08
N GLU A 201 21.44 9.07 35.03
CA GLU A 201 20.64 8.49 36.13
C GLU A 201 20.96 7.01 36.39
N ARG A 202 21.41 6.27 35.36
CA ARG A 202 21.83 4.86 35.47
C ARG A 202 23.31 4.66 35.80
N GLY A 203 24.05 5.74 36.02
CA GLY A 203 25.51 5.69 36.26
C GLY A 203 26.33 5.27 35.04
N LEU A 204 25.71 5.22 33.87
CA LEU A 204 26.31 4.79 32.61
C LEU A 204 26.73 6.02 31.78
N GLN A 205 27.85 6.66 32.16
CA GLN A 205 28.47 7.66 31.26
C GLN A 205 29.37 6.93 30.26
N PRO A 206 29.01 6.90 28.96
CA PRO A 206 29.90 6.35 27.95
C PRO A 206 31.14 7.29 27.87
N ALA A 207 32.31 6.77 28.14
CA ALA A 207 33.56 7.51 28.09
C ALA A 207 33.83 8.19 26.73
N ARG A 208 33.17 7.71 25.67
CA ARG A 208 33.26 8.24 24.29
C ARG A 208 31.93 8.07 23.56
N PRO A 209 30.97 8.99 23.70
CA PRO A 209 29.63 8.85 23.14
C PRO A 209 29.63 8.73 21.60
N TRP A 210 30.57 9.37 20.90
CA TRP A 210 30.69 9.31 19.44
C TRP A 210 31.12 7.94 18.93
N ARG A 211 31.99 7.22 19.64
CA ARG A 211 32.36 5.85 19.26
C ARG A 211 31.21 4.88 19.40
N SER A 212 30.42 5.04 20.46
CA SER A 212 29.21 4.24 20.65
C SER A 212 28.20 4.50 19.54
N LEU A 213 27.94 5.76 19.20
CA LEU A 213 27.05 6.15 18.13
C LEU A 213 27.53 5.60 16.77
N ALA A 214 28.80 5.80 16.45
CA ALA A 214 29.38 5.29 15.19
C ALA A 214 29.25 3.77 15.10
N MET A 215 29.52 3.03 16.18
CA MET A 215 29.36 1.59 16.19
C MET A 215 27.91 1.16 15.99
N GLN A 216 26.95 1.85 16.59
CA GLN A 216 25.53 1.55 16.40
C GLN A 216 25.08 1.85 14.97
N LEU A 217 25.53 2.95 14.37
CA LEU A 217 25.29 3.28 12.97
C LEU A 217 25.92 2.24 12.03
N LEU A 218 27.12 1.73 12.34
CA LEU A 218 27.75 0.64 11.59
C LEU A 218 26.93 -0.65 11.64
N TRP A 219 26.45 -1.07 12.82
CA TRP A 219 25.60 -2.25 12.92
C TRP A 219 24.28 -2.08 12.17
N TRP A 220 23.66 -0.91 12.30
CA TRP A 220 22.42 -0.60 11.60
C TRP A 220 22.62 -0.55 10.08
N GLY A 221 23.65 0.14 9.61
CA GLY A 221 24.00 0.17 8.20
C GLY A 221 24.38 -1.21 7.67
N GLY A 222 25.11 -2.01 8.46
CA GLY A 222 25.41 -3.40 8.16
C GLY A 222 24.15 -4.25 7.96
N GLY A 223 23.10 -4.00 8.76
CA GLY A 223 21.80 -4.64 8.58
C GLY A 223 21.11 -4.26 7.27
N ILE A 224 21.15 -2.99 6.88
CA ILE A 224 20.62 -2.54 5.58
C ILE A 224 21.37 -3.25 4.44
N VAL A 225 22.70 -3.26 4.50
CA VAL A 225 23.54 -3.93 3.48
C VAL A 225 23.23 -5.43 3.42
N ALA A 226 23.11 -6.10 4.57
CA ALA A 226 22.76 -7.52 4.63
C ALA A 226 21.39 -7.80 3.99
N CYS A 227 20.38 -6.98 4.27
CA CYS A 227 19.07 -7.08 3.63
C CYS A 227 19.17 -6.89 2.11
N THR A 228 19.86 -5.84 1.66
CA THR A 228 20.06 -5.56 0.23
C THR A 228 20.77 -6.73 -0.47
N ALA A 229 21.85 -7.23 0.10
CA ALA A 229 22.58 -8.36 -0.45
C ALA A 229 21.72 -9.64 -0.54
N SER A 230 20.93 -9.92 0.51
CA SER A 230 20.02 -11.07 0.50
C SER A 230 18.97 -10.96 -0.61
N LEU A 231 18.37 -9.76 -0.78
CA LEU A 231 17.40 -9.53 -1.84
C LEU A 231 18.04 -9.53 -3.24
N SER A 232 19.30 -9.08 -3.37
CA SER A 232 20.06 -9.22 -4.62
C SER A 232 20.29 -10.70 -4.98
N ILE A 233 20.62 -11.54 -4.00
CA ILE A 233 20.76 -12.99 -4.23
C ILE A 233 19.43 -13.59 -4.69
N VAL A 234 18.31 -13.24 -4.04
CA VAL A 234 16.98 -13.68 -4.47
C VAL A 234 16.66 -13.21 -5.89
N SER A 235 16.94 -11.94 -6.21
CA SER A 235 16.74 -11.41 -7.56
C SER A 235 17.50 -12.21 -8.61
N VAL A 236 18.79 -12.44 -8.39
CA VAL A 236 19.62 -13.21 -9.33
C VAL A 236 19.17 -14.67 -9.43
N SER A 237 18.79 -15.30 -8.32
CA SER A 237 18.28 -16.69 -8.35
C SER A 237 16.95 -16.81 -9.08
N ALA A 238 16.14 -15.75 -9.10
CA ALA A 238 14.92 -15.65 -9.90
C ALA A 238 15.17 -15.22 -11.36
N GLY A 239 16.43 -15.11 -11.80
CA GLY A 239 16.79 -14.68 -13.15
C GLY A 239 16.84 -13.18 -13.37
N GLY A 240 16.69 -12.37 -12.32
CA GLY A 240 16.81 -10.91 -12.36
C GLY A 240 18.25 -10.41 -12.21
N ASN A 241 18.41 -9.13 -11.91
CA ASN A 241 19.70 -8.47 -11.81
C ASN A 241 20.16 -8.31 -10.36
N TRP A 242 21.46 -8.26 -10.18
CA TRP A 242 22.10 -7.95 -8.89
C TRP A 242 21.70 -6.57 -8.35
N ASP A 243 21.60 -5.58 -9.20
CA ASP A 243 21.22 -4.20 -8.90
C ASP A 243 19.71 -3.96 -9.04
N PHE A 244 18.89 -4.92 -8.66
CA PHE A 244 17.43 -4.95 -8.79
C PHE A 244 16.74 -3.65 -8.38
N PHE A 245 17.32 -2.87 -7.46
CA PHE A 245 16.76 -1.62 -6.93
C PHE A 245 16.99 -0.40 -7.85
N MET A 246 17.93 -0.47 -8.80
CA MET A 246 18.29 0.67 -9.66
C MET A 246 17.16 1.19 -10.55
N PRO A 247 16.27 0.36 -11.11
CA PRO A 247 15.13 0.87 -11.88
C PRO A 247 14.22 1.79 -11.08
N SER A 248 13.91 1.49 -9.80
CA SER A 248 13.14 2.40 -8.93
C SER A 248 13.86 3.71 -8.69
N PHE A 249 15.17 3.67 -8.50
CA PHE A 249 15.96 4.88 -8.28
C PHE A 249 15.96 5.76 -9.53
N ARG A 250 16.17 5.18 -10.71
CA ARG A 250 16.10 5.89 -11.99
C ARG A 250 14.71 6.49 -12.22
N TRP A 251 13.67 5.72 -11.98
CA TRP A 251 12.29 6.18 -12.11
C TRP A 251 11.97 7.35 -11.16
N MET A 252 12.40 7.28 -9.91
CA MET A 252 12.24 8.38 -8.95
C MET A 252 12.93 9.67 -9.41
N ILE A 253 14.11 9.57 -10.03
CA ILE A 253 14.81 10.73 -10.62
C ILE A 253 14.05 11.26 -11.84
N GLN A 254 13.58 10.37 -12.71
CA GLN A 254 12.83 10.75 -13.91
C GLN A 254 11.50 11.41 -13.59
N GLN A 255 10.77 10.92 -12.59
CA GLN A 255 9.53 11.57 -12.13
C GLN A 255 9.72 13.03 -11.72
N ARG A 256 10.88 13.36 -11.16
CA ARG A 256 11.22 14.73 -10.82
C ARG A 256 11.29 15.66 -12.05
N LEU A 257 11.65 15.13 -13.19
CA LEU A 257 11.79 15.89 -14.45
C LEU A 257 10.46 15.99 -15.22
N VAL A 258 9.61 14.99 -15.06
CA VAL A 258 8.32 14.92 -15.73
C VAL A 258 7.29 14.58 -14.65
N ASN A 259 6.47 15.56 -14.24
CA ASN A 259 5.38 15.29 -13.30
C ASN A 259 4.29 14.45 -14.00
N PRO A 260 4.29 13.11 -13.85
CA PRO A 260 3.37 12.25 -14.59
C PRO A 260 1.92 12.38 -14.10
N TRP A 261 1.72 13.07 -12.96
CA TRP A 261 0.42 13.17 -12.29
C TRP A 261 -0.23 14.54 -12.46
N ASP A 262 0.43 15.48 -13.15
CA ASP A 262 -0.02 16.88 -13.31
C ASP A 262 -0.48 17.50 -11.98
N VAL A 263 0.27 17.21 -10.90
CA VAL A 263 -0.04 17.67 -9.55
C VAL A 263 0.51 19.07 -9.34
N THR A 264 -0.36 20.02 -9.13
CA THR A 264 0.04 21.36 -8.69
C THR A 264 0.31 21.37 -7.18
N GLY A 265 1.19 22.28 -6.71
CA GLY A 265 1.68 22.29 -5.33
C GLY A 265 0.64 22.41 -4.21
N PHE A 266 -0.63 22.66 -4.53
CA PHE A 266 -1.74 22.70 -3.56
C PHE A 266 -2.80 21.59 -3.79
N SER A 267 -2.64 20.73 -4.78
CA SER A 267 -3.59 19.66 -5.10
C SER A 267 -3.77 18.68 -3.93
N TRP A 268 -2.74 18.47 -3.13
CA TRP A 268 -2.79 17.60 -1.97
C TRP A 268 -3.80 18.04 -0.90
N ILE A 269 -4.04 19.36 -0.74
CA ILE A 269 -5.05 19.89 0.19
C ILE A 269 -6.46 19.48 -0.25
N ALA A 270 -6.72 19.55 -1.56
CA ALA A 270 -8.04 19.28 -2.11
C ALA A 270 -8.35 17.78 -2.23
N MET A 271 -7.33 16.94 -2.47
CA MET A 271 -7.50 15.55 -2.89
C MET A 271 -7.14 14.50 -1.83
N ALA A 272 -6.56 14.89 -0.69
CA ALA A 272 -6.09 13.94 0.32
C ALA A 272 -6.79 14.07 1.68
N PRO A 273 -8.09 13.68 1.80
CA PRO A 273 -8.79 13.69 3.09
C PRO A 273 -8.09 12.81 4.15
N TRP A 274 -7.34 11.80 3.74
CA TRP A 274 -6.49 10.95 4.60
C TRP A 274 -5.34 11.69 5.28
N PHE A 275 -4.96 12.84 4.75
CA PHE A 275 -3.93 13.68 5.34
C PHE A 275 -4.39 14.39 6.63
N PHE A 276 -5.67 14.47 6.91
CA PHE A 276 -6.20 15.25 8.04
C PHE A 276 -5.70 14.78 9.39
N LEU A 277 -5.74 13.48 9.67
CA LEU A 277 -5.23 13.02 10.95
C LEU A 277 -3.73 13.29 11.11
N PRO A 278 -2.86 12.95 10.15
CA PRO A 278 -1.46 13.35 10.19
C PRO A 278 -1.27 14.86 10.32
N ALA A 279 -2.01 15.69 9.57
CA ALA A 279 -1.91 17.15 9.65
C ALA A 279 -2.37 17.70 11.00
N ALA A 280 -3.49 17.20 11.52
CA ALA A 280 -4.00 17.59 12.83
C ALA A 280 -3.02 17.22 13.95
N VAL A 281 -2.46 16.02 13.90
CA VAL A 281 -1.44 15.56 14.87
C VAL A 281 -0.15 16.35 14.73
N PHE A 282 0.26 16.69 13.50
CA PHE A 282 1.40 17.56 13.22
C PHE A 282 1.22 18.93 13.87
N VAL A 283 0.09 19.61 13.64
CA VAL A 283 -0.20 20.93 14.22
C VAL A 283 -0.25 20.86 15.74
N ALA A 284 -0.96 19.88 16.32
CA ALA A 284 -1.02 19.69 17.77
C ALA A 284 0.36 19.43 18.39
N SER A 285 1.18 18.63 17.71
CA SER A 285 2.54 18.31 18.12
C SER A 285 3.45 19.54 18.08
N LEU A 286 3.33 20.34 17.02
CA LEU A 286 4.08 21.58 16.84
C LEU A 286 3.70 22.60 17.91
N VAL A 287 2.40 22.78 18.18
CA VAL A 287 1.90 23.65 19.24
C VAL A 287 2.43 23.18 20.62
N ALA A 288 2.34 21.88 20.92
CA ALA A 288 2.87 21.33 22.17
C ALA A 288 4.39 21.54 22.31
N TRP A 289 5.13 21.52 21.21
CA TRP A 289 6.59 21.71 21.22
C TRP A 289 7.00 23.18 21.31
N LEU A 290 6.28 24.09 20.64
CA LEU A 290 6.57 25.53 20.62
C LEU A 290 6.20 26.20 21.94
N LEU A 291 5.17 25.73 22.64
CA LEU A 291 4.79 26.27 23.93
C LEU A 291 5.84 25.92 25.01
N PRO A 292 6.41 26.92 25.72
CA PRO A 292 7.46 26.66 26.73
C PRO A 292 7.02 25.68 27.82
N GLN A 293 5.76 25.72 28.23
CA GLN A 293 5.18 24.81 29.21
C GLN A 293 5.03 23.39 28.67
N GLY A 294 4.60 23.26 27.41
CA GLY A 294 4.51 21.99 26.71
C GLY A 294 5.88 21.31 26.60
N ARG A 295 6.87 22.06 26.12
CA ARG A 295 8.24 21.56 25.92
C ARG A 295 8.88 21.09 27.23
N ARG A 296 8.69 21.81 28.35
CA ARG A 296 9.22 21.44 29.68
C ARG A 296 8.59 20.18 30.25
N SER A 297 7.37 19.85 29.86
CA SER A 297 6.63 18.67 30.33
C SER A 297 6.94 17.40 29.53
N LEU A 298 7.60 17.50 28.40
CA LEU A 298 7.90 16.38 27.52
C LEU A 298 9.27 15.78 27.86
N THR A 299 9.31 14.46 28.08
CA THR A 299 10.58 13.71 28.16
C THR A 299 11.32 13.74 26.84
N ALA A 300 12.63 13.47 26.85
CA ALA A 300 13.45 13.42 25.64
C ALA A 300 12.87 12.47 24.57
N GLY A 301 12.37 11.29 24.97
CA GLY A 301 11.75 10.33 24.06
C GLY A 301 10.49 10.90 23.38
N ARG A 302 9.65 11.64 24.14
CA ARG A 302 8.45 12.28 23.58
C ARG A 302 8.79 13.44 22.65
N GLN A 303 9.82 14.22 22.99
CA GLN A 303 10.31 15.29 22.10
C GLN A 303 10.81 14.71 20.78
N ARG A 304 11.52 13.57 20.81
CA ARG A 304 11.96 12.85 19.59
C ARG A 304 10.79 12.36 18.76
N ALA A 305 9.74 11.83 19.39
CA ALA A 305 8.54 11.40 18.68
C ALA A 305 7.89 12.54 17.88
N ILE A 306 7.75 13.70 18.53
CA ILE A 306 7.22 14.91 17.89
C ILE A 306 8.16 15.40 16.78
N ALA A 307 9.46 15.48 17.06
CA ALA A 307 10.45 15.91 16.08
C ALA A 307 10.50 15.00 14.86
N ALA A 308 10.36 13.69 15.05
CA ALA A 308 10.34 12.72 13.96
C ALA A 308 9.11 12.89 13.06
N LEU A 309 7.91 13.10 13.63
CA LEU A 309 6.71 13.40 12.85
C LEU A 309 6.86 14.71 12.08
N VAL A 310 7.32 15.78 12.76
CA VAL A 310 7.50 17.09 12.11
C VAL A 310 8.50 16.99 10.96
N LEU A 311 9.65 16.35 11.19
CA LEU A 311 10.68 16.20 10.18
C LEU A 311 10.19 15.38 8.98
N CYS A 312 9.53 14.23 9.23
CA CYS A 312 8.97 13.40 8.17
C CYS A 312 7.94 14.16 7.33
N SER A 313 7.01 14.86 7.99
CA SER A 313 5.97 15.65 7.31
C SER A 313 6.55 16.79 6.49
N VAL A 314 7.56 17.49 7.02
CA VAL A 314 8.26 18.57 6.29
C VAL A 314 9.01 18.01 5.08
N ILE A 315 9.71 16.89 5.22
CA ILE A 315 10.43 16.27 4.09
C ILE A 315 9.44 15.87 2.99
N PHE A 316 8.30 15.28 3.33
CA PHE A 316 7.27 14.89 2.37
C PHE A 316 6.69 16.13 1.66
N ALA A 317 6.36 17.18 2.43
CA ALA A 317 5.84 18.43 1.86
C ALA A 317 6.86 19.12 0.94
N VAL A 318 8.13 19.18 1.35
CA VAL A 318 9.20 19.76 0.52
C VAL A 318 9.42 18.93 -0.74
N TRP A 319 9.40 17.60 -0.64
CA TRP A 319 9.51 16.73 -1.81
C TRP A 319 8.37 16.95 -2.80
N ASP A 320 7.12 17.01 -2.33
CA ASP A 320 5.97 17.22 -3.20
C ASP A 320 5.97 18.62 -3.82
N TRP A 321 6.30 19.64 -3.03
CA TRP A 321 6.28 21.02 -3.50
C TRP A 321 7.48 21.37 -4.40
N ALA A 322 8.70 21.04 -3.98
CA ALA A 322 9.93 21.41 -4.68
C ALA A 322 10.45 20.31 -5.60
N GLY A 323 10.07 19.06 -5.38
CA GLY A 323 10.51 17.88 -6.11
C GLY A 323 9.50 17.34 -7.12
N ASN A 324 8.34 17.99 -7.30
CA ASN A 324 7.24 17.48 -8.12
C ASN A 324 6.84 16.03 -7.77
N GLY A 325 6.94 15.70 -6.48
CA GLY A 325 6.55 14.39 -5.97
C GLY A 325 5.04 14.26 -5.81
N ALA A 326 4.61 13.09 -5.36
CA ALA A 326 3.20 12.77 -5.13
C ALA A 326 2.96 12.03 -3.81
N LEU A 327 3.84 12.24 -2.79
CA LEU A 327 3.76 11.52 -1.52
C LEU A 327 2.52 11.88 -0.70
N LEU A 328 2.16 13.16 -0.66
CA LEU A 328 0.98 13.64 0.06
C LEU A 328 -0.26 13.71 -0.83
N TYR A 329 -0.08 13.65 -2.14
CA TYR A 329 -1.18 13.62 -3.10
C TYR A 329 -1.84 12.24 -3.19
N THR A 330 -1.05 11.18 -3.10
CA THR A 330 -1.53 9.80 -3.16
C THR A 330 -1.84 9.27 -1.76
N TYR A 331 -3.08 8.85 -1.56
CA TYR A 331 -3.57 8.36 -0.27
C TYR A 331 -2.71 7.24 0.31
N TYR A 332 -2.25 6.33 -0.51
CA TYR A 332 -1.43 5.21 -0.07
C TYR A 332 -0.07 5.68 0.46
N TYR A 333 0.62 6.63 -0.15
CA TYR A 333 1.89 7.15 0.37
C TYR A 333 1.69 8.04 1.60
N THR A 334 0.57 8.77 1.68
CA THR A 334 0.22 9.55 2.87
C THR A 334 0.07 8.65 4.11
N SER A 335 -0.31 7.38 3.92
CA SER A 335 -0.40 6.39 4.99
C SER A 335 0.95 6.16 5.72
N TRP A 336 2.08 6.46 5.09
CA TRP A 336 3.42 6.35 5.71
C TRP A 336 3.65 7.37 6.83
N LEU A 337 2.81 8.40 6.94
CA LEU A 337 2.82 9.32 8.09
C LEU A 337 2.09 8.75 9.30
N LEU A 338 1.26 7.70 9.14
CA LEU A 338 0.49 7.11 10.23
C LEU A 338 1.36 6.56 11.37
N PRO A 339 2.46 5.82 11.13
CA PRO A 339 3.36 5.40 12.18
C PRO A 339 3.80 6.55 13.09
N TRP A 340 4.27 7.63 12.50
CA TRP A 340 4.76 8.81 13.20
C TRP A 340 3.65 9.53 13.95
N SER A 341 2.47 9.64 13.32
CA SER A 341 1.29 10.27 13.92
C SER A 341 0.82 9.53 15.17
N PHE A 342 0.73 8.20 15.13
CA PHE A 342 0.28 7.43 16.29
C PHE A 342 1.34 7.32 17.39
N ILE A 343 2.64 7.36 17.06
CA ILE A 343 3.72 7.52 18.06
C ILE A 343 3.58 8.90 18.74
N ALA A 344 3.35 9.97 18.00
CA ALA A 344 3.18 11.32 18.52
C ALA A 344 1.91 11.45 19.37
N ILE A 345 0.79 10.85 18.95
CA ILE A 345 -0.45 10.77 19.76
C ILE A 345 -0.14 10.17 21.14
N GLY A 346 0.54 9.03 21.19
CA GLY A 346 0.94 8.40 22.45
C GLY A 346 1.84 9.30 23.28
N ALA A 347 2.79 9.98 22.66
CA ALA A 347 3.69 10.91 23.34
C ALA A 347 2.96 12.11 23.96
N VAL A 348 1.99 12.68 23.26
CA VAL A 348 1.19 13.83 23.73
C VAL A 348 0.20 13.42 24.82
N LEU A 349 -0.49 12.28 24.69
CA LEU A 349 -1.44 11.79 25.67
C LEU A 349 -0.82 11.57 27.05
N ALA A 350 0.42 11.09 27.10
CA ALA A 350 1.11 10.86 28.35
C ALA A 350 1.75 12.13 28.98
N GLY A 351 1.65 13.29 28.29
CA GLY A 351 2.18 14.55 28.80
C GLY A 351 1.46 15.00 30.07
N THR A 352 2.24 15.41 31.09
CA THR A 352 1.73 16.02 32.32
C THR A 352 1.51 17.52 32.18
N ALA A 353 1.46 18.04 30.97
CA ALA A 353 1.31 19.46 30.70
C ALA A 353 0.13 20.05 31.48
N THR A 354 0.34 21.21 32.04
CA THR A 354 -0.65 22.00 32.75
C THR A 354 -1.94 22.06 31.93
N ARG A 355 -2.99 21.56 32.52
CA ARG A 355 -4.26 21.06 31.97
C ARG A 355 -4.94 21.93 30.92
N ALA A 356 -4.77 23.26 30.96
CA ALA A 356 -5.53 24.18 30.10
C ALA A 356 -5.03 24.26 28.64
N ASN A 357 -3.73 24.26 28.39
CA ASN A 357 -3.20 24.56 27.06
C ASN A 357 -3.20 23.37 26.10
N LEU A 358 -3.08 22.14 26.61
CA LEU A 358 -3.24 20.93 25.77
C LEU A 358 -4.71 20.68 25.43
N ASP A 359 -5.63 20.98 26.36
CA ASP A 359 -7.06 20.88 26.09
C ASP A 359 -7.47 21.89 25.02
N VAL A 360 -6.95 23.13 25.02
CA VAL A 360 -7.18 24.13 23.98
C VAL A 360 -6.59 23.70 22.64
N GLY A 361 -5.36 23.18 22.62
CA GLY A 361 -4.72 22.66 21.41
C GLY A 361 -5.52 21.50 20.80
N MET A 362 -5.99 20.57 21.63
CA MET A 362 -6.81 19.45 21.17
C MET A 362 -8.21 19.89 20.72
N VAL A 363 -8.84 20.86 21.41
CA VAL A 363 -10.12 21.46 20.94
C VAL A 363 -9.93 22.18 19.62
N LEU A 364 -8.82 22.90 19.44
CA LEU A 364 -8.50 23.57 18.17
C LEU A 364 -8.30 22.57 17.03
N VAL A 365 -7.59 21.48 17.30
CA VAL A 365 -7.41 20.37 16.35
C VAL A 365 -8.75 19.71 16.03
N CYS A 366 -9.61 19.49 17.04
CA CYS A 366 -10.97 19.01 16.85
C CYS A 366 -11.79 19.97 15.99
N ALA A 367 -11.74 21.25 16.29
CA ALA A 367 -12.48 22.29 15.57
C ALA A 367 -11.98 22.43 14.12
N LEU A 368 -10.67 22.37 13.90
CA LEU A 368 -10.08 22.38 12.55
C LEU A 368 -10.45 21.13 11.75
N ALA A 369 -10.39 19.94 12.36
CA ALA A 369 -10.80 18.70 11.70
C ALA A 369 -12.30 18.72 11.37
N MET A 370 -13.14 19.24 12.27
CA MET A 370 -14.58 19.42 12.02
C MET A 370 -14.85 20.51 10.98
N ALA A 371 -14.22 21.68 11.08
CA ALA A 371 -14.38 22.75 10.12
C ALA A 371 -13.95 22.32 8.72
N PHE A 372 -12.87 21.57 8.62
CA PHE A 372 -12.39 21.07 7.35
C PHE A 372 -13.30 19.98 6.77
N SER A 373 -13.91 19.13 7.60
CA SER A 373 -14.90 18.15 7.17
C SER A 373 -16.22 18.79 6.69
N LEU A 374 -16.54 20.01 7.17
CA LEU A 374 -17.70 20.79 6.73
C LEU A 374 -17.44 21.56 5.42
N VAL A 375 -16.19 21.90 5.13
CA VAL A 375 -15.79 22.62 3.90
C VAL A 375 -15.58 21.64 2.73
N TRP A 376 -15.55 20.34 2.98
CA TRP A 376 -15.44 19.33 1.93
C TRP A 376 -16.60 19.47 0.93
N PRO A 377 -16.35 19.48 -0.39
CA PRO A 377 -17.38 19.76 -1.37
C PRO A 377 -18.56 18.81 -1.23
N ALA A 378 -19.75 19.38 -1.32
CA ALA A 378 -21.07 18.75 -1.15
C ALA A 378 -21.40 17.61 -2.15
N SER A 379 -20.43 17.15 -2.94
CA SER A 379 -20.53 16.00 -3.84
C SER A 379 -20.60 14.65 -3.09
N VAL A 380 -20.19 14.62 -1.82
CA VAL A 380 -20.31 13.41 -0.99
C VAL A 380 -21.70 13.39 -0.37
N ARG A 381 -22.65 12.73 -1.01
CA ARG A 381 -23.94 12.37 -0.38
C ARG A 381 -23.61 11.47 0.80
N LEU A 382 -23.73 12.03 2.02
CA LEU A 382 -23.52 11.30 3.26
C LEU A 382 -24.55 10.13 3.33
N PRO A 383 -24.16 8.86 3.22
CA PRO A 383 -25.06 7.76 3.47
C PRO A 383 -25.52 7.78 4.93
N LEU A 384 -26.67 7.12 5.23
CA LEU A 384 -27.23 7.07 6.60
C LEU A 384 -26.21 6.68 7.68
N GLY A 385 -25.26 5.76 7.35
CA GLY A 385 -24.14 5.43 8.22
C GLY A 385 -23.25 6.62 8.58
N GLY A 386 -23.27 7.66 7.76
CA GLY A 386 -22.58 8.89 7.93
C GLY A 386 -23.14 9.79 9.01
N LEU A 387 -24.40 9.92 9.04
CA LEU A 387 -25.08 10.66 10.10
C LEU A 387 -24.88 9.96 11.46
N ALA A 388 -24.87 8.63 11.48
CA ALA A 388 -24.60 7.87 12.70
C ALA A 388 -23.17 8.08 13.23
N GLY A 389 -22.16 8.09 12.35
CA GLY A 389 -20.77 8.39 12.74
C GLY A 389 -20.58 9.81 13.26
N LEU A 390 -21.22 10.79 12.61
CA LEU A 390 -21.23 12.18 13.08
C LEU A 390 -21.92 12.31 14.43
N ALA A 391 -23.10 11.69 14.61
CA ALA A 391 -23.83 11.68 15.87
C ALA A 391 -23.02 11.03 16.99
N LEU A 392 -22.35 9.88 16.72
CA LEU A 392 -21.44 9.23 17.66
C LEU A 392 -20.28 10.18 18.05
N THR A 393 -19.68 10.85 17.09
CA THR A 393 -18.58 11.79 17.36
C THR A 393 -19.05 12.96 18.23
N ILE A 394 -20.22 13.54 17.94
CA ILE A 394 -20.83 14.60 18.74
C ILE A 394 -21.12 14.08 20.16
N ALA A 395 -21.68 12.89 20.31
CA ALA A 395 -21.95 12.26 21.60
C ALA A 395 -20.65 12.05 22.41
N MET A 396 -19.57 11.56 21.78
CA MET A 396 -18.26 11.40 22.41
C MET A 396 -17.68 12.75 22.85
N MET A 397 -17.83 13.80 22.04
CA MET A 397 -17.37 15.15 22.37
C MET A 397 -18.18 15.75 23.54
N ALA A 398 -19.50 15.53 23.57
CA ALA A 398 -20.34 15.93 24.70
C ALA A 398 -19.94 15.17 25.99
N CYS A 399 -19.70 13.87 25.89
CA CYS A 399 -19.16 13.10 27.03
C CYS A 399 -17.81 13.64 27.49
N ALA A 400 -16.90 13.99 26.58
CA ALA A 400 -15.61 14.58 26.93
C ALA A 400 -15.76 15.93 27.64
N ALA A 401 -16.78 16.72 27.31
CA ALA A 401 -17.05 17.99 27.99
C ALA A 401 -17.48 17.80 29.46
N VAL A 402 -18.15 16.69 29.77
CA VAL A 402 -18.63 16.38 31.12
C VAL A 402 -17.54 15.71 31.98
N ILE A 403 -16.58 15.01 31.36
CA ILE A 403 -15.52 14.30 32.08
C ILE A 403 -14.56 15.33 32.73
N ARG A 404 -14.55 15.40 34.06
CA ARG A 404 -13.66 16.31 34.82
C ARG A 404 -12.22 15.80 34.89
N GLN A 405 -11.99 14.49 34.81
CA GLN A 405 -10.66 13.91 34.87
C GLN A 405 -9.92 14.14 33.53
N PRO A 406 -8.68 14.67 33.54
CA PRO A 406 -8.00 15.11 32.32
C PRO A 406 -7.61 13.96 31.40
N MET A 407 -7.17 12.82 31.93
CA MET A 407 -6.69 11.71 31.11
C MET A 407 -7.82 10.99 30.34
N PRO A 408 -8.93 10.57 30.97
CA PRO A 408 -10.06 10.01 30.26
C PRO A 408 -10.66 10.97 29.23
N ARG A 409 -10.74 12.27 29.57
CA ARG A 409 -11.24 13.31 28.65
C ARG A 409 -10.40 13.37 27.36
N ARG A 410 -9.08 13.37 27.46
CA ARG A 410 -8.18 13.39 26.30
C ARG A 410 -8.31 12.13 25.45
N VAL A 411 -8.40 10.97 26.09
CA VAL A 411 -8.61 9.70 25.38
C VAL A 411 -9.91 9.73 24.58
N VAL A 412 -11.01 10.20 25.18
CA VAL A 412 -12.30 10.30 24.49
C VAL A 412 -12.24 11.27 23.31
N ILE A 413 -11.60 12.43 23.47
CA ILE A 413 -11.43 13.41 22.39
C ILE A 413 -10.64 12.82 21.23
N VAL A 414 -9.49 12.20 21.51
CA VAL A 414 -8.66 11.60 20.44
C VAL A 414 -9.39 10.43 19.77
N ALA A 415 -10.09 9.60 20.54
CA ALA A 415 -10.91 8.52 19.99
C ALA A 415 -12.04 9.06 19.09
N ALA A 416 -12.72 10.15 19.50
CA ALA A 416 -13.73 10.80 18.68
C ALA A 416 -13.18 11.30 17.34
N LEU A 417 -12.00 11.93 17.37
CA LEU A 417 -11.33 12.40 16.15
C LEU A 417 -10.94 11.27 15.21
N ILE A 418 -10.33 10.20 15.76
CA ILE A 418 -9.94 9.03 14.99
C ILE A 418 -11.17 8.36 14.38
N SER A 419 -12.26 8.26 15.15
CA SER A 419 -13.52 7.70 14.68
C SER A 419 -14.15 8.54 13.57
N LEU A 420 -14.18 9.87 13.75
CA LEU A 420 -14.70 10.81 12.75
C LEU A 420 -13.92 10.71 11.45
N HIS A 421 -12.59 10.76 11.54
CA HIS A 421 -11.75 10.70 10.35
C HIS A 421 -11.78 9.32 9.69
N GLY A 422 -11.75 8.24 10.46
CA GLY A 422 -11.91 6.89 9.94
C GLY A 422 -13.23 6.73 9.18
N TRP A 423 -14.29 7.31 9.75
CA TRP A 423 -15.59 7.30 9.12
C TRP A 423 -15.65 8.16 7.84
N LEU A 424 -15.11 9.39 7.84
CA LEU A 424 -15.00 10.23 6.65
C LEU A 424 -14.21 9.50 5.54
N SER A 425 -13.14 8.80 5.90
CA SER A 425 -12.35 8.00 4.95
C SER A 425 -13.14 6.81 4.40
N ALA A 426 -14.14 6.29 5.15
CA ALA A 426 -14.99 5.19 4.68
C ALA A 426 -16.02 5.63 3.64
N THR A 427 -16.39 6.91 3.62
CA THR A 427 -17.38 7.46 2.68
C THR A 427 -16.75 7.93 1.35
N THR A 428 -15.43 7.95 1.25
CA THR A 428 -14.67 8.25 0.03
C THR A 428 -14.31 6.96 -0.72
N ASP A 429 -13.42 6.98 -1.70
CA ASP A 429 -13.04 5.85 -2.59
C ASP A 429 -12.72 4.51 -1.90
N PHE A 430 -12.69 4.50 -0.59
CA PHE A 430 -12.54 3.33 0.23
C PHE A 430 -13.85 2.74 0.76
N GLY A 431 -15.00 3.07 0.19
CA GLY A 431 -16.28 2.47 0.56
C GLY A 431 -16.21 0.95 0.72
N PRO A 432 -17.13 0.35 1.44
CA PRO A 432 -17.26 -1.10 1.41
C PRO A 432 -17.57 -1.49 -0.03
N TYR A 433 -16.60 -2.05 -0.72
CA TYR A 433 -16.85 -2.74 -1.96
C TYR A 433 -17.26 -4.16 -1.59
N PRO A 434 -18.55 -4.51 -1.68
CA PRO A 434 -19.06 -5.78 -1.17
C PRO A 434 -18.50 -7.00 -1.89
N ASP A 435 -17.74 -6.79 -2.96
CA ASP A 435 -17.30 -7.85 -3.86
C ASP A 435 -15.81 -8.16 -3.79
N ARG A 436 -15.08 -7.64 -2.76
CA ARG A 436 -13.63 -7.85 -2.70
C ARG A 436 -13.24 -9.32 -2.58
N ALA A 437 -13.82 -10.04 -1.62
CA ALA A 437 -13.53 -11.45 -1.40
C ALA A 437 -13.93 -12.31 -2.60
N ASP A 438 -15.10 -12.04 -3.19
CA ASP A 438 -15.56 -12.72 -4.39
C ASP A 438 -14.65 -12.41 -5.56
N GLY A 439 -14.39 -11.14 -5.82
CA GLY A 439 -13.49 -10.69 -6.89
C GLY A 439 -12.09 -11.29 -6.76
N PHE A 440 -11.55 -11.31 -5.56
CA PHE A 440 -10.26 -11.91 -5.27
C PHE A 440 -10.24 -13.40 -5.61
N GLN A 441 -11.26 -14.15 -5.21
CA GLN A 441 -11.38 -15.59 -5.50
C GLN A 441 -11.56 -15.86 -7.00
N VAL A 442 -12.41 -15.08 -7.66
CA VAL A 442 -12.69 -15.21 -9.10
C VAL A 442 -11.41 -14.96 -9.91
N ILE A 443 -10.69 -13.88 -9.62
CA ILE A 443 -9.45 -13.54 -10.35
C ILE A 443 -8.40 -14.63 -10.12
N ASN A 444 -8.17 -15.09 -8.88
CA ASN A 444 -7.20 -16.16 -8.61
C ASN A 444 -7.61 -17.50 -9.26
N ARG A 445 -8.91 -17.80 -9.36
CA ARG A 445 -9.39 -18.96 -10.13
C ARG A 445 -9.09 -18.78 -11.62
N GLY A 446 -9.28 -17.56 -12.13
CA GLY A 446 -8.92 -17.20 -13.51
C GLY A 446 -7.44 -17.42 -13.80
N VAL A 447 -6.54 -17.04 -12.88
CA VAL A 447 -5.10 -17.34 -12.99
C VAL A 447 -4.86 -18.83 -13.14
N GLY A 448 -5.41 -19.65 -12.25
CA GLY A 448 -5.27 -21.11 -12.32
C GLY A 448 -5.85 -21.73 -13.59
N ILE A 449 -6.82 -21.08 -14.23
CA ILE A 449 -7.31 -21.49 -15.54
C ILE A 449 -6.34 -21.08 -16.65
N VAL A 450 -5.93 -19.82 -16.68
CA VAL A 450 -5.00 -19.30 -17.72
C VAL A 450 -3.70 -20.09 -17.74
N ASP A 451 -3.11 -20.35 -16.57
CA ASP A 451 -1.82 -21.06 -16.45
C ASP A 451 -1.86 -22.51 -16.93
N ARG A 452 -3.05 -23.11 -17.08
CA ARG A 452 -3.19 -24.46 -17.70
C ARG A 452 -3.03 -24.44 -19.21
N TYR A 453 -3.31 -23.33 -19.86
CA TYR A 453 -3.35 -23.22 -21.31
C TYR A 453 -2.20 -22.39 -21.88
N ILE A 454 -1.76 -21.40 -21.13
CA ILE A 454 -0.76 -20.43 -21.57
C ILE A 454 0.33 -20.29 -20.52
N THR A 455 1.59 -20.24 -20.96
CA THR A 455 2.72 -19.94 -20.07
C THR A 455 2.76 -18.45 -19.69
N ALA A 456 3.15 -18.13 -18.48
CA ALA A 456 3.13 -16.76 -17.95
C ALA A 456 4.09 -15.80 -18.67
N ASP A 457 5.05 -16.33 -19.46
CA ASP A 457 5.98 -15.55 -20.28
C ASP A 457 5.40 -15.08 -21.63
N GLN A 458 4.29 -15.68 -22.06
CA GLN A 458 3.70 -15.41 -23.37
C GLN A 458 2.18 -15.16 -23.36
N PRO A 459 1.57 -14.59 -22.31
CA PRO A 459 0.12 -14.36 -22.34
C PRO A 459 -0.22 -13.28 -23.36
N ARG A 460 -1.29 -13.52 -24.12
CA ARG A 460 -1.90 -12.55 -25.02
C ARG A 460 -3.39 -12.55 -24.74
N PHE A 461 -3.95 -11.37 -24.51
CA PHE A 461 -5.36 -11.21 -24.21
C PHE A 461 -6.04 -10.38 -25.29
N LEU A 462 -7.16 -10.89 -25.78
CA LEU A 462 -8.09 -10.15 -26.60
C LEU A 462 -9.36 -9.90 -25.79
N LEU A 463 -9.68 -8.63 -25.59
CA LEU A 463 -10.86 -8.21 -24.83
C LEU A 463 -12.00 -7.87 -25.76
N THR A 464 -13.21 -8.32 -25.46
CA THR A 464 -14.41 -7.94 -26.21
C THR A 464 -15.19 -6.85 -25.46
N PRO A 465 -15.64 -5.78 -26.09
CA PRO A 465 -16.49 -4.76 -25.49
C PRO A 465 -17.98 -5.04 -25.71
N PRO A 466 -18.88 -4.34 -25.01
CA PRO A 466 -18.68 -3.65 -23.75
C PRO A 466 -18.72 -4.65 -22.59
N GLN A 467 -17.84 -4.49 -21.63
CA GLN A 467 -17.73 -5.45 -20.54
C GLN A 467 -18.31 -4.88 -19.24
N LYS A 468 -19.46 -5.40 -18.81
CA LYS A 468 -20.03 -5.12 -17.49
C LYS A 468 -19.11 -5.60 -16.36
N LEU A 469 -18.33 -6.64 -16.65
CA LEU A 469 -17.39 -7.29 -15.73
C LEU A 469 -15.94 -6.77 -15.89
N GLY A 470 -15.76 -5.57 -16.46
CA GLY A 470 -14.46 -4.98 -16.78
C GLY A 470 -13.45 -4.95 -15.63
N HIS A 471 -13.91 -4.81 -14.40
CA HIS A 471 -13.05 -4.83 -13.22
C HIS A 471 -12.41 -6.21 -12.94
N TYR A 472 -13.10 -7.32 -13.20
CA TYR A 472 -12.51 -8.68 -13.10
C TYR A 472 -11.48 -8.90 -14.20
N VAL A 473 -11.82 -8.44 -15.42
CA VAL A 473 -10.92 -8.50 -16.58
C VAL A 473 -9.65 -7.70 -16.30
N GLN A 474 -9.80 -6.48 -15.79
CA GLN A 474 -8.68 -5.62 -15.43
C GLN A 474 -7.77 -6.27 -14.38
N GLY A 475 -8.34 -6.85 -13.32
CA GLY A 475 -7.57 -7.57 -12.30
C GLY A 475 -6.81 -8.75 -12.90
N LEU A 476 -7.48 -9.60 -13.68
CA LEU A 476 -6.87 -10.77 -14.32
C LEU A 476 -5.74 -10.38 -15.30
N THR A 477 -5.97 -9.41 -16.17
CA THR A 477 -4.96 -8.98 -17.14
C THR A 477 -3.80 -8.24 -16.48
N SER A 478 -4.03 -7.54 -15.37
CA SER A 478 -2.96 -6.87 -14.61
C SER A 478 -1.98 -7.86 -14.00
N ILE A 479 -2.44 -9.03 -13.57
CA ILE A 479 -1.54 -10.12 -13.09
C ILE A 479 -0.55 -10.52 -14.17
N TYR A 480 -0.99 -10.58 -15.44
CA TYR A 480 -0.15 -10.93 -16.58
C TYR A 480 0.44 -9.70 -17.29
N LEU A 481 0.42 -8.54 -16.59
CA LEU A 481 1.07 -7.33 -17.05
C LEU A 481 0.53 -6.84 -18.41
N TRP A 482 -0.34 -5.88 -18.39
CA TRP A 482 -1.09 -5.33 -19.54
C TRP A 482 -0.32 -5.15 -20.84
N GLY A 483 1.01 -5.13 -20.82
CA GLY A 483 1.82 -5.06 -22.04
C GLY A 483 1.50 -6.14 -23.07
N TYR A 484 0.78 -7.16 -22.68
CA TYR A 484 0.35 -8.28 -23.51
C TYR A 484 -1.15 -8.25 -23.85
N THR A 485 -1.88 -7.23 -23.45
CA THR A 485 -3.28 -7.04 -23.84
C THR A 485 -3.34 -6.44 -25.23
N ILE A 486 -4.00 -7.13 -26.17
CA ILE A 486 -4.02 -6.79 -27.60
C ILE A 486 -5.10 -5.75 -27.91
N ALA A 487 -6.17 -5.71 -27.14
CA ALA A 487 -7.26 -4.75 -27.33
C ALA A 487 -7.51 -3.98 -26.04
N SER A 488 -7.71 -2.68 -26.15
CA SER A 488 -8.19 -1.81 -25.10
C SER A 488 -9.71 -1.65 -25.17
N ASP A 489 -10.28 -0.88 -24.27
CA ASP A 489 -11.69 -0.48 -24.19
C ASP A 489 -12.27 0.08 -25.50
N LYS A 490 -11.45 0.36 -26.49
CA LYS A 490 -11.83 0.87 -27.83
C LYS A 490 -11.75 -0.21 -28.91
N PHE A 491 -12.14 -1.43 -28.58
CA PHE A 491 -12.37 -2.43 -29.61
C PHE A 491 -13.38 -1.88 -30.69
N PRO A 492 -13.17 -2.07 -31.99
CA PRO A 492 -12.34 -3.08 -32.63
C PRO A 492 -10.92 -2.63 -33.06
N GLU A 493 -10.42 -1.51 -32.59
CA GLU A 493 -9.16 -0.96 -33.09
C GLU A 493 -7.96 -1.64 -32.40
N VAL A 494 -7.60 -2.82 -32.85
CA VAL A 494 -6.28 -3.38 -32.55
C VAL A 494 -5.23 -2.57 -33.29
N ARG A 495 -4.25 -2.01 -32.57
CA ARG A 495 -3.16 -1.27 -33.21
C ARG A 495 -2.36 -2.19 -34.13
N PRO A 496 -1.98 -1.76 -35.33
CA PRO A 496 -1.21 -2.58 -36.27
C PRO A 496 0.05 -3.19 -35.66
N GLU A 497 0.69 -2.49 -34.73
CA GLU A 497 1.86 -2.93 -34.00
C GLU A 497 1.56 -4.11 -33.06
N GLN A 498 0.38 -4.12 -32.45
CA GLN A 498 -0.08 -5.21 -31.56
C GLN A 498 -0.49 -6.43 -32.41
N ALA A 499 -1.16 -6.22 -33.54
CA ALA A 499 -1.53 -7.29 -34.44
C ALA A 499 -0.30 -8.04 -34.98
N ARG A 500 0.78 -7.32 -35.34
CA ARG A 500 2.03 -7.90 -35.82
C ARG A 500 2.77 -8.77 -34.77
N GLN A 501 2.42 -8.67 -33.50
CA GLN A 501 2.99 -9.52 -32.43
C GLN A 501 2.35 -10.91 -32.40
N ILE A 502 1.17 -11.07 -33.04
CA ILE A 502 0.48 -12.35 -33.16
C ILE A 502 0.94 -13.02 -34.45
N ARG A 503 1.48 -14.22 -34.31
CA ARG A 503 1.93 -15.09 -35.40
C ARG A 503 1.26 -16.44 -35.29
N ALA A 504 1.33 -17.24 -36.33
CA ALA A 504 0.89 -18.63 -36.27
C ALA A 504 1.59 -19.35 -35.08
N GLY A 505 0.82 -20.14 -34.35
CA GLY A 505 1.24 -20.78 -33.12
C GLY A 505 1.15 -19.92 -31.86
N THR A 506 0.84 -18.60 -31.96
CA THR A 506 0.62 -17.76 -30.79
C THR A 506 -0.68 -18.18 -30.10
N ARG A 507 -0.61 -18.39 -28.79
CA ARG A 507 -1.78 -18.66 -27.97
C ARG A 507 -2.37 -17.36 -27.45
N VAL A 508 -3.70 -17.22 -27.59
CA VAL A 508 -4.45 -16.01 -27.21
C VAL A 508 -5.63 -16.41 -26.34
N VAL A 509 -5.86 -15.65 -25.27
CA VAL A 509 -7.06 -15.77 -24.45
C VAL A 509 -8.05 -14.69 -24.87
N VAL A 510 -9.19 -15.09 -25.38
CA VAL A 510 -10.32 -14.16 -25.62
C VAL A 510 -11.18 -14.13 -24.37
N ILE A 511 -11.34 -12.94 -23.78
CA ILE A 511 -12.16 -12.73 -22.59
C ILE A 511 -13.46 -12.04 -23.02
N ALA A 512 -14.60 -12.70 -22.77
CA ALA A 512 -15.91 -12.25 -23.19
C ALA A 512 -16.99 -12.54 -22.13
N GLU A 513 -18.11 -11.82 -22.18
CA GLU A 513 -19.31 -12.10 -21.39
C GLU A 513 -20.24 -13.11 -22.11
N GLN A 514 -19.91 -13.51 -23.32
CA GLN A 514 -20.64 -14.48 -24.13
C GLN A 514 -19.79 -15.71 -24.42
N GLU A 515 -20.42 -16.86 -24.49
CA GLU A 515 -19.76 -18.17 -24.58
C GLU A 515 -18.95 -18.37 -25.88
N ASN A 516 -19.30 -17.78 -26.97
CA ASN A 516 -18.66 -18.05 -28.27
C ASN A 516 -17.70 -16.94 -28.68
N ALA A 517 -16.52 -16.94 -28.09
CA ALA A 517 -15.54 -15.88 -28.23
C ALA A 517 -14.48 -16.11 -29.34
N ALA A 518 -14.61 -17.14 -30.21
CA ALA A 518 -13.69 -17.33 -31.33
C ALA A 518 -13.93 -16.29 -32.43
N ALA A 519 -15.19 -15.98 -32.71
CA ALA A 519 -15.59 -15.01 -33.76
C ALA A 519 -14.92 -13.62 -33.60
N PRO A 520 -14.76 -13.04 -32.39
CA PRO A 520 -14.03 -11.79 -32.23
C PRO A 520 -12.56 -11.86 -32.64
N PHE A 521 -11.88 -13.00 -32.44
CA PHE A 521 -10.50 -13.18 -32.89
C PHE A 521 -10.42 -13.18 -34.42
N ASP A 522 -11.24 -13.97 -35.09
CA ASP A 522 -11.24 -14.07 -36.53
C ASP A 522 -11.59 -12.72 -37.17
N GLN A 523 -12.59 -12.01 -36.65
CA GLN A 523 -12.96 -10.68 -37.12
C GLN A 523 -11.80 -9.68 -37.06
N VAL A 524 -11.00 -9.74 -35.99
CA VAL A 524 -9.88 -8.81 -35.75
C VAL A 524 -8.65 -9.21 -36.58
N PHE A 525 -8.36 -10.51 -36.70
CA PHE A 525 -7.11 -11.00 -37.25
C PHE A 525 -7.19 -11.57 -38.67
N ALA A 526 -8.38 -11.80 -39.22
CA ALA A 526 -8.53 -12.19 -40.63
C ALA A 526 -7.83 -11.22 -41.61
N PRO A 527 -7.88 -9.87 -41.42
CA PRO A 527 -7.12 -8.95 -42.28
C PRO A 527 -5.60 -9.14 -42.25
N TYR A 528 -5.09 -9.84 -41.25
CA TYR A 528 -3.66 -10.17 -41.07
C TYR A 528 -3.34 -11.62 -41.51
N GLY A 529 -4.28 -12.31 -42.15
CA GLY A 529 -4.11 -13.68 -42.59
C GLY A 529 -4.09 -14.72 -41.46
N LEU A 530 -4.74 -14.42 -40.34
CA LEU A 530 -4.80 -15.30 -39.17
C LEU A 530 -6.25 -15.72 -38.85
N SER A 531 -6.43 -16.97 -38.44
CA SER A 531 -7.67 -17.49 -37.85
C SER A 531 -7.40 -18.15 -36.50
N GLY A 532 -8.44 -18.28 -35.68
CA GLY A 532 -8.31 -18.85 -34.31
C GLY A 532 -8.79 -20.29 -34.24
N ARG A 533 -7.94 -21.23 -33.89
CA ARG A 533 -8.32 -22.60 -33.50
C ARG A 533 -8.64 -22.64 -32.02
N VAL A 534 -9.87 -22.99 -31.66
CA VAL A 534 -10.26 -23.14 -30.24
C VAL A 534 -9.55 -24.34 -29.62
N MET A 535 -8.81 -24.08 -28.59
CA MET A 535 -8.11 -25.10 -27.76
C MET A 535 -8.97 -25.53 -26.55
N GLY A 536 -9.79 -24.63 -26.04
CA GLY A 536 -10.68 -24.84 -24.92
C GLY A 536 -11.43 -23.55 -24.55
N SER A 537 -12.48 -23.71 -23.79
CA SER A 537 -13.24 -22.60 -23.23
C SER A 537 -13.62 -22.92 -21.79
N GLU A 538 -13.43 -21.98 -20.90
CA GLU A 538 -13.73 -22.12 -19.48
C GLU A 538 -14.59 -20.94 -19.01
N GLN A 539 -15.55 -21.24 -18.15
CA GLN A 539 -16.43 -20.24 -17.57
C GLN A 539 -15.96 -19.88 -16.16
N LEU A 540 -15.76 -18.59 -15.92
CA LEU A 540 -15.64 -18.02 -14.59
C LEU A 540 -16.98 -17.49 -14.13
N THR A 541 -17.57 -18.13 -13.14
CA THR A 541 -18.80 -17.63 -12.51
C THR A 541 -18.43 -16.47 -11.58
N THR A 542 -18.97 -15.30 -11.84
CA THR A 542 -18.89 -14.14 -10.96
C THR A 542 -20.26 -13.84 -10.37
N ARG A 543 -20.29 -13.02 -9.32
CA ARG A 543 -21.54 -12.55 -8.71
C ARG A 543 -22.42 -11.74 -9.68
N HIS A 544 -21.83 -11.14 -10.70
CA HIS A 544 -22.51 -10.26 -11.66
C HIS A 544 -22.81 -10.93 -13.00
N GLY A 545 -22.45 -12.18 -13.16
CA GLY A 545 -22.68 -12.97 -14.37
C GLY A 545 -21.47 -13.84 -14.76
N PRO A 546 -21.59 -14.64 -15.79
CA PRO A 546 -20.48 -15.45 -16.29
C PRO A 546 -19.47 -14.61 -17.09
N LEU A 547 -18.20 -14.95 -16.92
CA LEU A 547 -17.10 -14.48 -17.74
C LEU A 547 -16.46 -15.69 -18.43
N TYR A 548 -16.32 -15.66 -19.75
CA TYR A 548 -15.77 -16.78 -20.51
C TYR A 548 -14.33 -16.48 -20.92
N LEU A 549 -13.46 -17.47 -20.71
CA LEU A 549 -12.07 -17.49 -21.13
C LEU A 549 -11.95 -18.51 -22.28
N THR A 550 -11.86 -18.03 -23.53
CA THR A 550 -11.68 -18.92 -24.69
C THR A 550 -10.21 -18.88 -25.10
N PHE A 551 -9.59 -20.04 -25.11
CA PHE A 551 -8.18 -20.22 -25.45
C PHE A 551 -8.08 -20.58 -26.93
N LEU A 552 -7.34 -19.76 -27.68
CA LEU A 552 -7.16 -19.91 -29.12
C LEU A 552 -5.69 -20.07 -29.46
N GLU A 553 -5.42 -20.84 -30.49
CA GLU A 553 -4.13 -20.85 -31.17
C GLU A 553 -4.32 -20.17 -32.55
N ALA A 554 -3.49 -19.17 -32.82
CA ALA A 554 -3.49 -18.48 -34.11
C ALA A 554 -2.95 -19.39 -35.20
N LEU A 555 -3.68 -19.56 -36.31
CA LEU A 555 -3.27 -20.33 -37.49
C LEU A 555 -3.15 -19.39 -38.68
N GLU A 556 -2.19 -19.64 -39.55
CA GLU A 556 -2.16 -18.97 -40.85
C GLU A 556 -3.35 -19.42 -41.71
N VAL A 557 -4.07 -18.47 -42.26
CA VAL A 557 -5.07 -18.74 -43.31
C VAL A 557 -4.32 -18.83 -44.61
N PRO A 558 -4.34 -19.97 -45.33
CA PRO A 558 -3.77 -20.05 -46.68
C PRO A 558 -4.36 -18.93 -47.52
N PRO A 559 -3.58 -18.23 -48.35
CA PRO A 559 -4.13 -17.25 -49.26
C PRO A 559 -5.22 -17.96 -50.09
N ALA A 560 -6.46 -17.41 -50.03
CA ALA A 560 -7.54 -17.92 -50.83
C ALA A 560 -7.02 -18.00 -52.26
N ASP A 561 -7.01 -19.23 -52.83
CA ASP A 561 -6.44 -19.51 -54.15
C ASP A 561 -6.82 -18.40 -55.13
N ALA A 562 -5.81 -17.69 -55.64
CA ALA A 562 -5.96 -16.64 -56.64
C ALA A 562 -6.51 -17.20 -57.99
N SER A 563 -6.80 -18.48 -58.03
CA SER A 563 -7.35 -19.20 -59.17
C SER A 563 -8.84 -18.93 -59.47
N GLN A 564 -9.62 -18.41 -58.52
CA GLN A 564 -11.05 -18.16 -58.76
C GLN A 564 -11.38 -16.74 -59.24
N SER A 565 -10.45 -15.80 -59.25
CA SER A 565 -10.69 -14.43 -59.75
C SER A 565 -10.31 -14.23 -61.19
N ALA A 566 -9.73 -15.23 -61.90
CA ALA A 566 -9.31 -15.11 -63.28
C ALA A 566 -10.42 -15.40 -64.30
N ASP A 567 -11.49 -16.10 -63.91
CA ASP A 567 -12.54 -16.52 -64.88
C ASP A 567 -13.74 -15.56 -64.98
N SER A 568 -13.77 -14.44 -64.29
CA SER A 568 -14.91 -13.52 -64.35
C SER A 568 -14.66 -12.23 -65.19
N GLN A 569 -13.51 -12.09 -65.86
CA GLN A 569 -13.19 -10.89 -66.64
C GLN A 569 -13.22 -11.04 -68.18
N THR A 570 -13.76 -12.12 -68.75
CA THR A 570 -13.91 -12.28 -70.19
C THR A 570 -15.37 -12.30 -70.61
N ALA A 571 -16.09 -11.22 -70.39
CA ALA A 571 -17.33 -10.92 -71.13
C ALA A 571 -17.45 -9.39 -71.30
N SER A 572 -16.72 -8.86 -72.25
CA SER A 572 -17.00 -7.53 -72.85
C SER A 572 -18.24 -7.57 -73.70
N PRO A 573 -19.28 -6.78 -73.47
CA PRO A 573 -20.31 -6.55 -74.45
C PRO A 573 -19.82 -5.52 -75.47
N THR A 574 -19.89 -5.91 -76.74
CA THR A 574 -19.68 -5.07 -77.89
C THR A 574 -20.62 -3.86 -77.86
N PRO A 575 -20.18 -2.65 -78.18
CA PRO A 575 -21.07 -1.50 -78.30
C PRO A 575 -21.72 -1.46 -79.68
N ASP A 576 -23.06 -1.56 -79.76
CA ASP A 576 -23.84 -1.15 -80.92
C ASP A 576 -23.85 0.38 -81.07
N ARG A 577 -23.47 0.85 -82.26
CA ARG A 577 -23.72 2.19 -82.79
C ARG A 577 -24.97 2.11 -83.71
N PRO A 578 -25.71 3.16 -84.00
CA PRO A 578 -25.26 4.48 -84.38
C PRO A 578 -25.55 5.64 -83.42
#